data_d30da5eb7ae0b15a4f3c9f2e0b9f0157
#
_entry.id   d30da5eb7ae0b15a4f3c9f2e0b9f0157
#
_cell.length_a   1.000
_cell.length_b   1.000
_cell.length_c   1.000
_cell.angle_alpha   90.00
_cell.angle_beta   90.00
_cell.angle_gamma   90.00
#
_symmetry.space_group_name_H-M   'P 1'
#
loop_
_entity.id
_entity.type
_entity.pdbx_description
1 polymer ?
#
loop_
_entity_poly.entity_id
_entity_poly.type
_entity_poly.pdbx_seq_one_letter_code
_entity_poly.pdbx_strand_id
1 'polypeptide(L)'
;KELPFEKLPAAEKGSVTLPGYRLYNVDVLSGEQEAISYDRSSILKEEELFLAQPQEYEIPANYASRLRDYQKEGYQWLRTLSACNLSGLLADDMGLGKTIQILAYLESQREAGKLNLVVCPASLVLNWLDEVNKFQGKLKALAVYGSRSEREKLLKDAQDYDLLITSYDYLKRDPD
;
A
#
# COMPACT_ATOMS: atom_id res chain seq x y z
N LYS A 1 -6.20 19.93 -15.86
CA LYS A 1 -6.48 20.01 -14.40
C LYS A 1 -5.16 20.25 -13.72
N GLU A 2 -4.95 21.46 -13.25
CA GLU A 2 -3.76 21.89 -12.52
C GLU A 2 -3.58 21.04 -11.27
N LEU A 3 -2.39 20.46 -11.11
CA LEU A 3 -2.00 19.80 -9.86
C LEU A 3 -1.85 20.87 -8.79
N PRO A 4 -2.38 20.68 -7.57
CA PRO A 4 -2.32 21.69 -6.53
C PRO A 4 -0.89 21.82 -5.97
N PHE A 5 -0.07 22.65 -6.62
CA PHE A 5 1.23 23.05 -6.09
C PHE A 5 1.12 23.95 -4.83
N GLU A 6 -0.09 24.42 -4.49
CA GLU A 6 -0.35 25.38 -3.42
C GLU A 6 -0.14 24.86 -2.00
N LYS A 7 0.20 23.57 -1.80
CA LYS A 7 0.37 22.97 -0.46
C LYS A 7 1.73 22.33 -0.20
N LEU A 8 2.78 22.81 -0.87
CA LEU A 8 4.13 22.43 -0.48
C LEU A 8 4.59 23.28 0.71
N PRO A 9 5.10 22.68 1.79
CA PRO A 9 5.69 23.46 2.87
C PRO A 9 6.83 24.29 2.31
N ALA A 10 6.80 25.59 2.57
CA ALA A 10 7.85 26.51 2.16
C ALA A 10 9.16 26.09 2.84
N ALA A 11 10.10 25.57 2.06
CA ALA A 11 11.46 25.34 2.54
C ALA A 11 12.24 26.64 2.45
N GLU A 12 13.02 26.93 3.48
CA GLU A 12 13.93 28.08 3.46
C GLU A 12 14.93 27.94 2.31
N LYS A 13 15.07 29.01 1.50
CA LYS A 13 16.00 29.15 0.36
C LYS A 13 15.78 28.21 -0.84
N GLY A 14 14.57 28.05 -1.33
CA GLY A 14 14.33 27.51 -2.67
C GLY A 14 14.56 26.00 -2.83
N SER A 15 14.70 25.24 -1.73
CA SER A 15 14.69 23.77 -1.75
C SER A 15 13.37 23.24 -1.17
N VAL A 16 12.82 22.19 -1.78
CA VAL A 16 11.60 21.51 -1.33
C VAL A 16 11.93 20.04 -1.15
N THR A 17 11.62 19.48 0.03
CA THR A 17 11.73 18.04 0.25
C THR A 17 10.41 17.39 -0.17
N LEU A 18 10.47 16.50 -1.15
CA LEU A 18 9.31 15.77 -1.66
C LEU A 18 9.38 14.31 -1.23
N PRO A 19 8.24 13.68 -0.91
CA PRO A 19 8.17 12.23 -0.76
C PRO A 19 8.62 11.53 -2.05
N GLY A 20 9.32 10.39 -1.94
CA GLY A 20 9.90 9.67 -3.08
C GLY A 20 8.91 9.36 -4.21
N TYR A 21 7.64 9.04 -3.89
CA TYR A 21 6.59 8.80 -4.88
C TYR A 21 6.24 10.01 -5.78
N ARG A 22 6.66 11.23 -5.41
CA ARG A 22 6.46 12.45 -6.21
C ARG A 22 7.61 12.75 -7.17
N LEU A 23 8.73 12.02 -7.08
CA LEU A 23 9.88 12.21 -7.97
C LEU A 23 9.52 12.04 -9.45
N TYR A 24 8.66 11.06 -9.77
CA TYR A 24 8.17 10.86 -11.14
C TYR A 24 7.45 12.10 -11.68
N ASN A 25 6.66 12.78 -10.87
CA ASN A 25 5.96 14.00 -11.29
C ASN A 25 6.94 15.16 -11.52
N VAL A 26 8.04 15.21 -10.75
CA VAL A 26 9.11 16.22 -10.95
C VAL A 26 9.87 15.95 -12.24
N ASP A 27 10.14 14.69 -12.58
CA ASP A 27 10.78 14.30 -13.85
C ASP A 27 9.96 14.75 -15.07
N VAL A 28 8.64 14.53 -15.05
CA VAL A 28 7.74 14.94 -16.13
C VAL A 28 7.72 16.45 -16.28
N LEU A 29 7.71 17.20 -15.16
CA LEU A 29 7.66 18.66 -15.17
C LEU A 29 9.02 19.29 -15.52
N SER A 30 10.13 18.68 -15.10
CA SER A 30 11.48 19.20 -15.43
C SER A 30 11.86 19.00 -16.89
N GLY A 31 11.28 17.99 -17.57
CA GLY A 31 11.44 17.81 -19.02
C GLY A 31 10.81 18.89 -19.87
N GLU A 32 9.87 19.65 -19.33
CA GLU A 32 9.14 20.74 -20.01
C GLU A 32 9.66 22.15 -19.65
N GLN A 33 10.43 22.31 -18.59
CA GLN A 33 10.93 23.60 -18.12
C GLN A 33 12.40 23.51 -17.68
N GLU A 34 13.30 24.17 -18.41
CA GLU A 34 14.76 24.26 -18.12
C GLU A 34 15.12 24.90 -16.75
N ALA A 35 14.13 25.37 -15.99
CA ALA A 35 14.33 26.15 -14.77
C ALA A 35 14.40 25.33 -13.47
N ILE A 36 14.12 24.02 -13.53
CA ILE A 36 14.12 23.14 -12.33
C ILE A 36 15.30 22.19 -12.42
N SER A 37 16.31 22.40 -11.60
CA SER A 37 17.40 21.44 -11.40
C SER A 37 17.24 20.78 -10.03
N TYR A 38 17.27 19.45 -9.96
CA TYR A 38 17.28 18.71 -8.70
C TYR A 38 18.39 17.68 -8.68
N ASP A 39 18.94 17.45 -7.50
CA ASP A 39 19.97 16.44 -7.34
C ASP A 39 19.32 15.06 -7.22
N ARG A 40 19.27 14.36 -8.35
CA ARG A 40 18.79 13.00 -8.48
C ARG A 40 19.76 11.95 -7.91
N SER A 41 21.02 12.36 -7.73
CA SER A 41 22.11 11.41 -7.54
C SER A 41 22.16 10.76 -6.16
N SER A 42 21.62 11.40 -5.13
CA SER A 42 21.65 10.88 -3.76
C SER A 42 20.48 9.93 -3.46
N ILE A 43 19.28 10.29 -3.87
CA ILE A 43 18.05 9.54 -3.52
C ILE A 43 17.91 8.30 -4.39
N LEU A 44 18.08 8.42 -5.71
CA LEU A 44 17.94 7.28 -6.63
C LEU A 44 19.06 6.25 -6.47
N LYS A 45 20.27 6.67 -6.09
CA LYS A 45 21.36 5.72 -5.84
C LYS A 45 21.10 4.81 -4.64
N GLU A 46 20.52 5.32 -3.58
CA GLU A 46 20.16 4.49 -2.42
C GLU A 46 18.99 3.54 -2.73
N GLU A 47 17.96 4.03 -3.43
CA GLU A 47 16.80 3.22 -3.84
C GLU A 47 17.20 2.19 -4.92
N GLU A 48 17.98 2.58 -5.94
CA GLU A 48 18.48 1.66 -6.96
C GLU A 48 19.44 0.61 -6.36
N LEU A 49 20.30 1.00 -5.41
CA LEU A 49 21.19 0.07 -4.71
C LEU A 49 20.41 -0.90 -3.83
N PHE A 50 19.36 -0.43 -3.17
CA PHE A 50 18.50 -1.25 -2.33
C PHE A 50 17.65 -2.22 -3.18
N LEU A 51 17.12 -1.76 -4.33
CA LEU A 51 16.38 -2.60 -5.28
C LEU A 51 17.27 -3.63 -5.97
N ALA A 52 18.57 -3.30 -6.15
CA ALA A 52 19.56 -4.20 -6.76
C ALA A 52 20.11 -5.24 -5.78
N GLN A 53 19.94 -5.06 -4.46
CA GLN A 53 20.34 -6.03 -3.45
C GLN A 53 19.13 -6.88 -3.06
N PRO A 54 19.10 -8.18 -3.40
CA PRO A 54 18.02 -9.06 -2.97
C PRO A 54 18.01 -9.14 -1.44
N GLN A 55 17.02 -8.50 -0.84
CA GLN A 55 16.73 -8.64 0.59
C GLN A 55 15.77 -9.81 0.75
N GLU A 56 16.11 -10.76 1.57
CA GLU A 56 15.22 -11.88 1.86
C GLU A 56 14.41 -11.56 3.12
N TYR A 57 13.12 -11.35 2.95
CA TYR A 57 12.20 -11.10 4.04
C TYR A 57 11.53 -12.38 4.49
N GLU A 58 11.43 -12.59 5.79
CA GLU A 58 10.73 -13.74 6.36
C GLU A 58 9.24 -13.71 5.98
N ILE A 59 8.76 -14.81 5.42
CA ILE A 59 7.35 -15.01 5.09
C ILE A 59 6.62 -15.49 6.35
N PRO A 60 5.48 -14.89 6.75
CA PRO A 60 4.73 -15.36 7.89
C PRO A 60 4.38 -16.85 7.80
N ALA A 61 4.57 -17.59 8.90
CA ALA A 61 4.59 -19.06 8.91
C ALA A 61 3.31 -19.71 8.32
N ASN A 62 2.15 -19.08 8.53
CA ASN A 62 0.87 -19.55 7.99
C ASN A 62 0.75 -19.40 6.46
N TYR A 63 1.61 -18.58 5.81
CA TYR A 63 1.67 -18.41 4.35
C TYR A 63 2.85 -19.16 3.72
N ALA A 64 3.96 -19.37 4.45
CA ALA A 64 5.19 -19.90 3.90
C ALA A 64 5.04 -21.24 3.16
N SER A 65 4.19 -22.15 3.70
CA SER A 65 3.89 -23.45 3.08
C SER A 65 2.80 -23.42 2.00
N ARG A 66 2.07 -22.31 1.88
CA ARG A 66 0.91 -22.16 0.98
C ARG A 66 1.26 -21.35 -0.27
N LEU A 67 2.26 -20.48 -0.20
CA LEU A 67 2.72 -19.70 -1.34
C LEU A 67 3.54 -20.56 -2.29
N ARG A 68 3.21 -20.48 -3.59
CA ARG A 68 4.04 -21.00 -4.68
C ARG A 68 5.27 -20.10 -4.86
N ASP A 69 6.30 -20.61 -5.54
CA ASP A 69 7.58 -19.90 -5.65
C ASP A 69 7.43 -18.51 -6.28
N TYR A 70 6.68 -18.37 -7.38
CA TYR A 70 6.41 -17.05 -7.96
C TYR A 70 5.62 -16.10 -7.03
N GLN A 71 4.77 -16.64 -6.14
CA GLN A 71 4.06 -15.84 -5.14
C GLN A 71 4.98 -15.40 -4.00
N LYS A 72 5.98 -16.21 -3.66
CA LYS A 72 7.05 -15.82 -2.73
C LYS A 72 7.88 -14.68 -3.32
N GLU A 73 8.24 -14.77 -4.61
CA GLU A 73 8.92 -13.68 -5.33
C GLU A 73 8.10 -12.39 -5.31
N GLY A 74 6.79 -12.47 -5.59
CA GLY A 74 5.89 -11.31 -5.51
C GLY A 74 5.79 -10.72 -4.10
N TYR A 75 5.78 -11.56 -3.06
CA TYR A 75 5.85 -11.12 -1.67
C TYR A 75 7.16 -10.39 -1.38
N GLN A 76 8.32 -10.94 -1.77
CA GLN A 76 9.63 -10.30 -1.58
C GLN A 76 9.70 -8.94 -2.28
N TRP A 77 9.17 -8.87 -3.51
CA TRP A 77 9.06 -7.63 -4.26
C TRP A 77 8.22 -6.57 -3.54
N LEU A 78 7.02 -6.93 -3.03
CA LEU A 78 6.17 -6.03 -2.25
C LEU A 78 6.88 -5.51 -1.00
N ARG A 79 7.60 -6.39 -0.29
CA ARG A 79 8.39 -6.03 0.88
C ARG A 79 9.51 -5.05 0.56
N THR A 80 10.21 -5.29 -0.55
CA THR A 80 11.29 -4.41 -1.04
C THR A 80 10.75 -3.03 -1.40
N LEU A 81 9.65 -2.95 -2.15
CA LEU A 81 9.00 -1.66 -2.45
C LEU A 81 8.61 -0.90 -1.17
N SER A 82 8.01 -1.60 -0.21
CA SER A 82 7.62 -0.99 1.06
C SER A 82 8.81 -0.44 1.84
N ALA A 83 9.93 -1.16 1.86
CA ALA A 83 11.15 -0.70 2.53
C ALA A 83 11.76 0.55 1.86
N CYS A 84 11.55 0.71 0.55
CA CYS A 84 11.92 1.91 -0.20
C CYS A 84 10.85 3.02 -0.16
N ASN A 85 9.75 2.88 0.61
CA ASN A 85 8.59 3.78 0.58
C ASN A 85 7.98 3.96 -0.83
N LEU A 86 8.09 2.93 -1.67
CA LEU A 86 7.53 2.89 -3.01
C LEU A 86 6.18 2.16 -3.01
N SER A 87 5.34 2.51 -3.96
CA SER A 87 4.10 1.80 -4.26
C SER A 87 4.33 0.78 -5.37
N GLY A 88 3.48 -0.26 -5.44
CA GLY A 88 3.56 -1.30 -6.47
C GLY A 88 2.23 -1.58 -7.13
N LEU A 89 2.28 -2.10 -8.36
CA LEU A 89 1.15 -2.64 -9.10
C LEU A 89 1.37 -4.13 -9.33
N LEU A 90 0.63 -4.98 -8.60
CA LEU A 90 0.65 -6.43 -8.79
C LEU A 90 -0.31 -6.81 -9.92
N ALA A 91 0.20 -6.90 -11.14
CA ALA A 91 -0.55 -7.08 -12.38
C ALA A 91 -0.55 -8.52 -12.93
N ASP A 92 -0.41 -9.52 -12.07
CA ASP A 92 -0.51 -10.94 -12.43
C ASP A 92 -1.86 -11.26 -13.08
N ASP A 93 -1.91 -12.31 -13.89
CA ASP A 93 -3.15 -12.81 -14.49
C ASP A 93 -4.19 -13.21 -13.43
N MET A 94 -5.45 -13.27 -13.85
CA MET A 94 -6.55 -13.71 -12.98
C MET A 94 -6.31 -15.15 -12.51
N GLY A 95 -6.58 -15.41 -11.23
CA GLY A 95 -6.43 -16.75 -10.65
C GLY A 95 -5.02 -17.09 -10.12
N LEU A 96 -4.01 -16.26 -10.35
CA LEU A 96 -2.64 -16.50 -9.87
C LEU A 96 -2.43 -16.18 -8.37
N GLY A 97 -3.49 -15.87 -7.64
CA GLY A 97 -3.43 -15.72 -6.19
C GLY A 97 -2.79 -14.40 -5.74
N LYS A 98 -3.16 -13.28 -6.36
CA LYS A 98 -2.75 -11.94 -5.89
C LYS A 98 -3.18 -11.67 -4.45
N THR A 99 -4.37 -12.11 -4.08
CA THR A 99 -4.93 -11.90 -2.74
C THR A 99 -4.05 -12.52 -1.65
N ILE A 100 -3.60 -13.77 -1.83
CA ILE A 100 -2.74 -14.42 -0.82
C ILE A 100 -1.38 -13.74 -0.68
N GLN A 101 -0.81 -13.22 -1.76
CA GLN A 101 0.44 -12.44 -1.72
C GLN A 101 0.26 -11.15 -0.92
N ILE A 102 -0.84 -10.42 -1.17
CA ILE A 102 -1.17 -9.19 -0.43
C ILE A 102 -1.45 -9.49 1.05
N LEU A 103 -2.19 -10.55 1.36
CA LEU A 103 -2.46 -10.92 2.75
C LEU A 103 -1.19 -11.31 3.51
N ALA A 104 -0.29 -12.07 2.89
CA ALA A 104 1.01 -12.38 3.46
C ALA A 104 1.84 -11.12 3.72
N TYR A 105 1.84 -10.19 2.76
CA TYR A 105 2.49 -8.88 2.90
C TYR A 105 1.89 -8.08 4.05
N LEU A 106 0.58 -7.91 4.12
CA LEU A 106 -0.10 -7.15 5.19
C LEU A 106 0.16 -7.76 6.56
N GLU A 107 0.15 -9.10 6.67
CA GLU A 107 0.47 -9.76 7.94
C GLU A 107 1.93 -9.52 8.36
N SER A 108 2.86 -9.51 7.42
CA SER A 108 4.27 -9.24 7.71
C SER A 108 4.54 -7.79 8.13
N GLN A 109 3.66 -6.86 7.76
CA GLN A 109 3.73 -5.44 8.12
C GLN A 109 2.87 -5.10 9.34
N ARG A 110 2.28 -6.10 9.97
CA ARG A 110 1.43 -5.91 11.14
C ARG A 110 2.23 -5.28 12.28
N GLU A 111 1.78 -4.12 12.71
CA GLU A 111 2.40 -3.33 13.79
C GLU A 111 1.29 -2.82 14.71
N ALA A 112 1.51 -2.88 16.01
CA ALA A 112 0.52 -2.42 16.98
C ALA A 112 0.17 -0.94 16.76
N GLY A 113 -1.13 -0.66 16.64
CA GLY A 113 -1.64 0.70 16.41
C GLY A 113 -1.60 1.17 14.96
N LYS A 114 -1.12 0.36 14.01
CA LYS A 114 -1.23 0.66 12.58
C LYS A 114 -2.39 -0.11 11.95
N LEU A 115 -3.20 0.61 11.19
CA LEU A 115 -4.37 0.10 10.50
C LEU A 115 -4.13 0.11 9.00
N ASN A 116 -4.34 -1.02 8.36
CA ASN A 116 -4.30 -1.15 6.91
C ASN A 116 -5.71 -1.01 6.32
N LEU A 117 -5.80 -0.59 5.06
CA LEU A 117 -7.06 -0.41 4.35
C LEU A 117 -7.04 -1.13 3.00
N VAL A 118 -8.03 -1.99 2.78
CA VAL A 118 -8.35 -2.55 1.47
C VAL A 118 -9.60 -1.87 0.92
N VAL A 119 -9.50 -1.31 -0.26
CA VAL A 119 -10.64 -0.72 -0.99
C VAL A 119 -10.88 -1.54 -2.25
N CYS A 120 -12.09 -2.09 -2.39
CA CYS A 120 -12.43 -2.99 -3.49
C CYS A 120 -13.87 -2.72 -4.00
N PRO A 121 -14.31 -3.34 -5.11
CA PRO A 121 -15.73 -3.35 -5.47
C PRO A 121 -16.60 -3.89 -4.34
N ALA A 122 -17.81 -3.32 -4.17
CA ALA A 122 -18.71 -3.68 -3.05
C ALA A 122 -19.01 -5.19 -2.97
N SER A 123 -19.13 -5.86 -4.11
CA SER A 123 -19.36 -7.31 -4.19
C SER A 123 -18.19 -8.16 -3.67
N LEU A 124 -17.00 -7.59 -3.51
CA LEU A 124 -15.80 -8.30 -3.07
C LEU A 124 -15.43 -8.05 -1.61
N VAL A 125 -16.12 -7.16 -0.91
CA VAL A 125 -15.81 -6.83 0.50
C VAL A 125 -15.84 -8.08 1.39
N LEU A 126 -16.90 -8.86 1.30
CA LEU A 126 -17.03 -10.10 2.07
C LEU A 126 -16.08 -11.19 1.62
N ASN A 127 -15.80 -11.27 0.31
CA ASN A 127 -14.83 -12.24 -0.24
C ASN A 127 -13.41 -11.99 0.34
N TRP A 128 -13.01 -10.72 0.49
CA TRP A 128 -11.76 -10.37 1.13
C TRP A 128 -11.73 -10.82 2.60
N LEU A 129 -12.81 -10.60 3.34
CA LEU A 129 -12.92 -11.04 4.73
C LEU A 129 -12.83 -12.59 4.84
N ASP A 130 -13.50 -13.31 3.94
CA ASP A 130 -13.47 -14.77 3.88
C ASP A 130 -12.04 -15.28 3.57
N GLU A 131 -11.31 -14.63 2.67
CA GLU A 131 -9.92 -14.99 2.38
C GLU A 131 -9.01 -14.76 3.60
N VAL A 132 -9.17 -13.64 4.35
CA VAL A 132 -8.42 -13.42 5.60
C VAL A 132 -8.69 -14.57 6.59
N ASN A 133 -9.96 -14.92 6.81
CA ASN A 133 -10.36 -15.97 7.74
C ASN A 133 -9.86 -17.36 7.31
N LYS A 134 -9.85 -17.65 6.01
CA LYS A 134 -9.37 -18.93 5.43
C LYS A 134 -7.89 -19.20 5.74
N PHE A 135 -7.06 -18.16 5.74
CA PHE A 135 -5.63 -18.34 6.00
C PHE A 135 -5.29 -18.41 7.48
N GLN A 136 -6.23 -18.12 8.37
CA GLN A 136 -6.08 -18.24 9.84
C GLN A 136 -4.78 -17.58 10.35
N GLY A 137 -4.45 -16.43 9.75
CA GLY A 137 -3.30 -15.63 10.14
C GLY A 137 -3.56 -14.81 11.42
N LYS A 138 -2.63 -13.92 11.71
CA LYS A 138 -2.72 -13.00 12.86
C LYS A 138 -3.51 -11.73 12.55
N LEU A 139 -3.86 -11.48 11.26
CA LEU A 139 -4.61 -10.31 10.85
C LEU A 139 -6.04 -10.37 11.38
N LYS A 140 -6.42 -9.36 12.13
CA LYS A 140 -7.80 -9.12 12.51
C LYS A 140 -8.41 -8.16 11.49
N ALA A 141 -9.34 -8.64 10.68
CA ALA A 141 -9.98 -7.84 9.63
C ALA A 141 -11.41 -7.47 10.00
N LEU A 142 -11.80 -6.25 9.66
CA LEU A 142 -13.15 -5.73 9.79
C LEU A 142 -13.68 -5.32 8.41
N ALA A 143 -14.78 -5.94 7.98
CA ALA A 143 -15.50 -5.50 6.80
C ALA A 143 -16.46 -4.36 7.15
N VAL A 144 -16.24 -3.19 6.53
CA VAL A 144 -17.05 -1.98 6.73
C VAL A 144 -18.03 -1.86 5.56
N TYR A 145 -19.29 -2.23 5.79
CA TYR A 145 -20.35 -2.27 4.77
C TYR A 145 -21.73 -2.02 5.41
N GLY A 146 -22.76 -1.95 4.58
CA GLY A 146 -24.15 -1.74 5.03
C GLY A 146 -24.60 -0.29 4.97
N SER A 147 -25.60 0.09 5.76
CA SER A 147 -26.08 1.46 5.90
C SER A 147 -25.04 2.36 6.58
N ARG A 148 -25.19 3.67 6.45
CA ARG A 148 -24.27 4.62 7.10
C ARG A 148 -24.19 4.39 8.62
N SER A 149 -25.34 4.22 9.28
CA SER A 149 -25.39 3.97 10.72
C SER A 149 -24.69 2.68 11.15
N GLU A 150 -24.75 1.63 10.31
CA GLU A 150 -24.03 0.38 10.57
C GLU A 150 -22.53 0.57 10.42
N ARG A 151 -22.08 1.26 9.38
CA ARG A 151 -20.65 1.53 9.17
C ARG A 151 -20.06 2.40 10.28
N GLU A 152 -20.78 3.46 10.71
CA GLU A 152 -20.39 4.30 11.85
C GLU A 152 -20.24 3.49 13.16
N LYS A 153 -21.07 2.48 13.36
CA LYS A 153 -20.94 1.57 14.52
C LYS A 153 -19.71 0.68 14.41
N LEU A 154 -19.47 0.09 13.22
CA LEU A 154 -18.32 -0.77 12.97
C LEU A 154 -17.01 0.00 13.15
N LEU A 155 -16.95 1.24 12.68
CA LEU A 155 -15.74 2.07 12.77
C LEU A 155 -15.37 2.48 14.21
N LYS A 156 -16.31 2.42 15.18
CA LYS A 156 -15.98 2.70 16.60
C LYS A 156 -14.98 1.69 17.18
N ASP A 157 -15.03 0.46 16.69
CA ASP A 157 -14.18 -0.64 17.16
C ASP A 157 -12.96 -0.84 16.24
N ALA A 158 -12.75 0.04 15.23
CA ALA A 158 -11.72 -0.11 14.22
C ALA A 158 -10.29 -0.22 14.80
N GLN A 159 -10.04 0.40 15.95
CA GLN A 159 -8.74 0.35 16.65
C GLN A 159 -8.35 -1.07 17.13
N ASP A 160 -9.31 -2.01 17.23
CA ASP A 160 -9.09 -3.39 17.65
C ASP A 160 -8.70 -4.31 16.48
N TYR A 161 -8.63 -3.75 15.26
CA TYR A 161 -8.36 -4.46 14.02
C TYR A 161 -7.05 -4.02 13.37
N ASP A 162 -6.48 -4.90 12.57
CA ASP A 162 -5.25 -4.65 11.79
C ASP A 162 -5.58 -4.23 10.34
N LEU A 163 -6.78 -4.57 9.85
CA LEU A 163 -7.21 -4.37 8.46
C LEU A 163 -8.67 -3.97 8.39
N LEU A 164 -8.96 -2.85 7.73
CA LEU A 164 -10.31 -2.51 7.29
C LEU A 164 -10.50 -2.87 5.83
N ILE A 165 -11.67 -3.39 5.50
CA ILE A 165 -12.06 -3.74 4.12
C ILE A 165 -13.34 -2.98 3.80
N THR A 166 -13.32 -2.15 2.76
CA THR A 166 -14.49 -1.35 2.36
C THR A 166 -14.57 -1.21 0.84
N SER A 167 -15.63 -0.57 0.37
CA SER A 167 -15.80 -0.34 -1.07
C SER A 167 -15.47 1.08 -1.48
N TYR A 168 -15.14 1.25 -2.78
CA TYR A 168 -14.94 2.57 -3.39
C TYR A 168 -16.13 3.51 -3.17
N ASP A 169 -17.36 2.99 -3.21
CA ASP A 169 -18.57 3.81 -3.04
C ASP A 169 -18.75 4.26 -1.59
N TYR A 170 -18.43 3.41 -0.63
CA TYR A 170 -18.51 3.79 0.78
C TYR A 170 -17.44 4.81 1.14
N LEU A 171 -16.20 4.60 0.66
CA LEU A 171 -15.12 5.55 0.89
C LEU A 171 -15.42 6.94 0.32
N LYS A 172 -16.15 7.02 -0.82
CA LYS A 172 -16.58 8.31 -1.39
C LYS A 172 -17.71 8.99 -0.62
N ARG A 173 -18.58 8.18 0.02
CA ARG A 173 -19.75 8.69 0.74
C ARG A 173 -19.43 9.14 2.16
N ASP A 174 -18.40 8.55 2.76
CA ASP A 174 -17.99 8.78 4.15
C ASP A 174 -16.53 9.29 4.16
N PRO A 175 -16.30 10.55 3.71
CA PRO A 175 -14.95 11.09 3.56
C PRO A 175 -14.28 11.49 4.88
N ASP A 176 -15.03 11.51 6.01
CA ASP A 176 -14.57 12.00 7.33
C ASP A 176 -14.17 10.86 8.27
#